data_95fcb7c0eb1aac7423fea9981ae54fb7
#
_entry.id   95fcb7c0eb1aac7423fea9981ae54fb7
#
_cell.length_a   1.000
_cell.length_b   1.000
_cell.length_c   1.000
_cell.angle_alpha   90.00
_cell.angle_beta   90.00
_cell.angle_gamma   90.00
#
_symmetry.space_group_name_H-M   'P 1'
#
loop_
_entity.id
_entity.type
_entity.pdbx_description
1 polymer ?
#
loop_
_entity_poly.entity_id
_entity_poly.type
_entity_poly.pdbx_seq_one_letter_code
_entity_poly.pdbx_strand_id
1 'polypeptide(L)'
;MLSTSFKINYSIGSVPNGIKTDTFTFFLLFFYSNIIGLKPALAGLAIFIALCVDAVTDPLMGTISDRTKSSLGRRHPYMLISFIPMSLGYVFLFAPRQDWDMSQNDLFVWMTIFTVLTRIGMTLFDIPHRAFGGEVTKNYKERTLLMSWREMVGWVAGLSNAFLGYGIFFASTPEYPQGQLNPDAWFPFAVTGAIFMILSVPVSYTHLRAHETREDLVWRLLLEKK
;
A
#
# COMPACT_ATOMS: atom_id res chain seq x y z
N MET A 1 -5.35 26.81 9.92
CA MET A 1 -5.96 25.82 9.00
C MET A 1 -4.91 25.25 8.09
N LEU A 2 -4.90 23.92 7.94
CA LEU A 2 -3.99 23.23 6.98
C LEU A 2 -4.36 23.63 5.55
N SER A 3 -3.33 23.92 4.72
CA SER A 3 -3.56 24.28 3.31
C SER A 3 -4.14 23.09 2.52
N THR A 4 -4.90 23.39 1.49
CA THR A 4 -5.45 22.35 0.59
C THR A 4 -4.34 21.54 -0.06
N SER A 5 -3.24 22.21 -0.47
CA SER A 5 -2.07 21.54 -1.03
C SER A 5 -1.46 20.53 -0.05
N PHE A 6 -1.34 20.86 1.23
CA PHE A 6 -0.86 19.91 2.24
C PHE A 6 -1.79 18.69 2.35
N LYS A 7 -3.12 18.92 2.41
CA LYS A 7 -4.09 17.82 2.50
C LYS A 7 -4.00 16.86 1.31
N ILE A 8 -3.87 17.39 0.08
CA ILE A 8 -3.70 16.59 -1.14
C ILE A 8 -2.39 15.79 -1.06
N ASN A 9 -1.28 16.45 -0.80
CA ASN A 9 0.04 15.81 -0.77
C ASN A 9 0.16 14.73 0.31
N TYR A 10 -0.40 14.97 1.50
CA TYR A 10 -0.52 13.96 2.53
C TYR A 10 -1.39 12.79 2.05
N SER A 11 -2.54 13.08 1.43
CA SER A 11 -3.49 12.05 1.00
C SER A 11 -2.96 11.16 -0.11
N ILE A 12 -2.04 11.62 -0.95
CA ILE A 12 -1.35 10.80 -1.97
C ILE A 12 -0.65 9.58 -1.33
N GLY A 13 -0.20 9.68 -0.09
CA GLY A 13 0.33 8.54 0.66
C GLY A 13 -0.67 7.42 0.93
N SER A 14 -1.97 7.60 0.67
CA SER A 14 -2.96 6.53 0.76
C SER A 14 -3.11 5.70 -0.52
N VAL A 15 -2.52 6.13 -1.63
CA VAL A 15 -2.58 5.43 -2.93
C VAL A 15 -2.14 3.96 -2.81
N PRO A 16 -1.00 3.62 -2.17
CA PRO A 16 -0.60 2.22 -2.02
C PRO A 16 -1.64 1.38 -1.28
N ASN A 17 -2.22 1.94 -0.22
CA ASN A 17 -3.23 1.23 0.56
C ASN A 17 -4.52 0.99 -0.24
N GLY A 18 -4.95 1.97 -1.04
CA GLY A 18 -6.10 1.82 -1.92
C GLY A 18 -5.90 0.72 -2.95
N ILE A 19 -4.80 0.77 -3.71
CA ILE A 19 -4.45 -0.23 -4.73
C ILE A 19 -4.36 -1.64 -4.12
N LYS A 20 -3.62 -1.79 -2.99
CA LYS A 20 -3.48 -3.07 -2.31
C LYS A 20 -4.83 -3.60 -1.83
N THR A 21 -5.65 -2.77 -1.20
CA THR A 21 -6.92 -3.20 -0.62
C THR A 21 -7.88 -3.68 -1.71
N ASP A 22 -8.00 -2.93 -2.78
CA ASP A 22 -8.84 -3.26 -3.92
C ASP A 22 -8.38 -4.54 -4.61
N THR A 23 -7.07 -4.64 -4.88
CA THR A 23 -6.48 -5.83 -5.51
C THR A 23 -6.65 -7.08 -4.64
N PHE A 24 -6.45 -6.98 -3.34
CA PHE A 24 -6.59 -8.12 -2.43
C PHE A 24 -8.04 -8.54 -2.24
N THR A 25 -8.98 -7.61 -2.32
CA THR A 25 -10.40 -7.89 -2.16
C THR A 25 -11.00 -8.54 -3.41
N PHE A 26 -10.69 -8.02 -4.60
CA PHE A 26 -11.38 -8.41 -5.83
C PHE A 26 -10.54 -9.33 -6.73
N PHE A 27 -9.21 -9.21 -6.72
CA PHE A 27 -8.39 -9.86 -7.72
C PHE A 27 -7.55 -11.02 -7.18
N LEU A 28 -7.09 -10.96 -5.93
CA LEU A 28 -6.13 -11.93 -5.40
C LEU A 28 -6.69 -13.35 -5.36
N LEU A 29 -7.87 -13.53 -4.77
CA LEU A 29 -8.50 -14.85 -4.68
C LEU A 29 -8.87 -15.38 -6.06
N PHE A 30 -9.37 -14.50 -6.94
CA PHE A 30 -9.71 -14.85 -8.30
C PHE A 30 -8.50 -15.35 -9.09
N PHE A 31 -7.38 -14.61 -9.04
CA PHE A 31 -6.13 -14.97 -9.72
C PHE A 31 -5.64 -16.36 -9.28
N TYR A 32 -5.49 -16.56 -7.99
CA TYR A 32 -4.96 -17.85 -7.50
C TYR A 32 -5.91 -19.03 -7.75
N SER A 33 -7.21 -18.84 -7.61
CA SER A 33 -8.18 -19.94 -7.74
C SER A 33 -8.58 -20.22 -9.18
N ASN A 34 -8.77 -19.20 -10.03
CA ASN A 34 -9.30 -19.38 -11.37
C ASN A 34 -8.22 -19.36 -12.46
N ILE A 35 -7.10 -18.65 -12.24
CA ILE A 35 -6.03 -18.56 -13.24
C ILE A 35 -4.94 -19.57 -12.94
N ILE A 36 -4.42 -19.59 -11.71
CA ILE A 36 -3.29 -20.44 -11.33
C ILE A 36 -3.74 -21.84 -10.91
N GLY A 37 -4.98 -22.00 -10.44
CA GLY A 37 -5.54 -23.32 -10.07
C GLY A 37 -5.22 -23.75 -8.64
N LEU A 38 -4.89 -22.82 -7.73
CA LEU A 38 -4.78 -23.11 -6.30
C LEU A 38 -6.16 -23.37 -5.70
N LYS A 39 -6.28 -24.43 -4.89
CA LYS A 39 -7.54 -24.72 -4.19
C LYS A 39 -8.00 -23.51 -3.37
N PRO A 40 -9.28 -23.06 -3.50
CA PRO A 40 -9.78 -21.85 -2.81
C PRO A 40 -9.59 -21.90 -1.29
N ALA A 41 -9.67 -23.09 -0.69
CA ALA A 41 -9.42 -23.26 0.75
C ALA A 41 -7.98 -22.92 1.15
N LEU A 42 -6.99 -23.28 0.33
CA LEU A 42 -5.58 -22.94 0.58
C LEU A 42 -5.34 -21.44 0.34
N ALA A 43 -5.95 -20.87 -0.70
CA ALA A 43 -5.86 -19.43 -0.94
C ALA A 43 -6.49 -18.63 0.22
N GLY A 44 -7.65 -19.04 0.72
CA GLY A 44 -8.28 -18.46 1.90
C GLY A 44 -7.41 -18.58 3.17
N LEU A 45 -6.75 -19.74 3.35
CA LEU A 45 -5.82 -19.95 4.47
C LEU A 45 -4.60 -19.04 4.38
N ALA A 46 -4.01 -18.84 3.19
CA ALA A 46 -2.90 -17.92 2.97
C ALA A 46 -3.27 -16.48 3.35
N ILE A 47 -4.47 -16.03 2.94
CA ILE A 47 -5.00 -14.71 3.30
C ILE A 47 -5.21 -14.61 4.81
N PHE A 48 -5.77 -15.64 5.44
CA PHE A 48 -5.98 -15.68 6.88
C PHE A 48 -4.67 -15.59 7.66
N ILE A 49 -3.63 -16.35 7.27
CA ILE A 49 -2.29 -16.26 7.88
C ILE A 49 -1.76 -14.83 7.79
N ALA A 50 -1.88 -14.19 6.62
CA ALA A 50 -1.41 -12.84 6.42
C ALA A 50 -2.18 -11.82 7.31
N LEU A 51 -3.48 -12.01 7.54
CA LEU A 51 -4.26 -11.18 8.48
C LEU A 51 -3.81 -11.39 9.93
N CYS A 52 -3.45 -12.61 10.32
CA CYS A 52 -2.90 -12.88 11.65
C CYS A 52 -1.54 -12.17 11.84
N VAL A 53 -0.72 -12.12 10.79
CA VAL A 53 0.55 -11.37 10.80
C VAL A 53 0.28 -9.87 10.98
N ASP A 54 -0.67 -9.28 10.25
CA ASP A 54 -1.05 -7.87 10.41
C ASP A 54 -1.48 -7.56 11.85
N ALA A 55 -2.31 -8.42 12.45
CA ALA A 55 -2.80 -8.23 13.81
C ALA A 55 -1.66 -8.11 14.85
N VAL A 56 -0.50 -8.70 14.56
CA VAL A 56 0.71 -8.61 15.39
C VAL A 56 1.60 -7.46 14.97
N THR A 57 1.83 -7.30 13.66
CA THR A 57 2.82 -6.35 13.14
C THR A 57 2.33 -4.90 13.22
N ASP A 58 1.03 -4.62 13.11
CA ASP A 58 0.49 -3.26 13.16
C ASP A 58 0.71 -2.59 14.53
N PRO A 59 0.35 -3.20 15.69
CA PRO A 59 0.65 -2.63 17.00
C PRO A 59 2.16 -2.53 17.28
N LEU A 60 2.94 -3.53 16.83
CA LEU A 60 4.39 -3.51 16.98
C LEU A 60 4.99 -2.32 16.21
N MET A 61 4.59 -2.13 14.96
CA MET A 61 5.08 -1.03 14.13
C MET A 61 4.72 0.33 14.73
N GLY A 62 3.51 0.50 15.26
CA GLY A 62 3.11 1.69 15.99
C GLY A 62 4.08 1.98 17.14
N THR A 63 4.32 1.00 17.98
CA THR A 63 5.23 1.13 19.14
C THR A 63 6.69 1.40 18.71
N ILE A 64 7.19 0.69 17.71
CA ILE A 64 8.56 0.84 17.19
C ILE A 64 8.74 2.24 16.60
N SER A 65 7.83 2.68 15.72
CA SER A 65 7.94 3.98 15.06
C SER A 65 7.88 5.15 16.04
N ASP A 66 7.09 5.03 17.12
CA ASP A 66 6.98 6.09 18.14
C ASP A 66 8.22 6.21 19.03
N ARG A 67 8.94 5.09 19.25
CA ARG A 67 10.15 5.05 20.10
C ARG A 67 11.45 5.29 19.33
N THR A 68 11.41 5.26 18.01
CA THR A 68 12.62 5.42 17.19
C THR A 68 13.19 6.82 17.30
N LYS A 69 14.51 6.88 17.42
CA LYS A 69 15.31 8.13 17.38
C LYS A 69 16.20 8.08 16.15
N SER A 70 15.90 8.88 15.14
CA SER A 70 16.66 8.93 13.89
C SER A 70 16.89 10.37 13.45
N SER A 71 17.98 10.62 12.74
CA SER A 71 18.26 11.90 12.09
C SER A 71 17.25 12.30 11.03
N LEU A 72 16.49 11.33 10.50
CA LEU A 72 15.41 11.54 9.55
C LEU A 72 14.05 11.79 10.21
N GLY A 73 13.97 11.77 11.56
CA GLY A 73 12.72 11.78 12.30
C GLY A 73 12.28 10.37 12.73
N ARG A 74 11.24 10.29 13.56
CA ARG A 74 10.80 9.02 14.18
C ARG A 74 10.23 8.03 13.16
N ARG A 75 9.43 8.48 12.22
CA ARG A 75 8.58 7.68 11.33
C ARG A 75 9.11 7.55 9.91
N HIS A 76 9.87 8.54 9.47
CA HIS A 76 10.36 8.65 8.10
C HIS A 76 11.22 7.47 7.60
N PRO A 77 12.14 6.88 8.41
CA PRO A 77 12.93 5.74 7.95
C PRO A 77 12.09 4.54 7.52
N TYR A 78 11.01 4.26 8.25
CA TYR A 78 10.12 3.13 7.96
C TYR A 78 9.31 3.37 6.68
N MET A 79 8.80 4.60 6.53
CA MET A 79 8.07 4.99 5.30
C MET A 79 8.96 4.89 4.06
N LEU A 80 10.25 5.25 4.18
CA LEU A 80 11.19 5.15 3.06
C LEU A 80 11.56 3.71 2.71
N ILE A 81 11.77 2.83 3.72
CA ILE A 81 12.16 1.44 3.48
C ILE A 81 10.99 0.59 2.97
N SER A 82 9.76 0.99 3.29
CA SER A 82 8.53 0.23 3.02
C SER A 82 8.28 -0.07 1.55
N PHE A 83 8.71 0.83 0.63
CA PHE A 83 8.41 0.65 -0.79
C PHE A 83 9.04 -0.63 -1.38
N ILE A 84 10.18 -1.07 -0.84
CA ILE A 84 10.87 -2.28 -1.32
C ILE A 84 10.02 -3.53 -1.05
N PRO A 85 9.74 -3.92 0.22
CA PRO A 85 8.95 -5.12 0.49
C PRO A 85 7.52 -5.01 -0.04
N MET A 86 6.92 -3.83 -0.04
CA MET A 86 5.56 -3.61 -0.53
C MET A 86 5.45 -3.87 -2.03
N SER A 87 6.29 -3.23 -2.85
CA SER A 87 6.23 -3.35 -4.31
C SER A 87 6.75 -4.69 -4.82
N LEU A 88 7.86 -5.19 -4.27
CA LEU A 88 8.37 -6.50 -4.63
C LEU A 88 7.36 -7.59 -4.25
N GLY A 89 6.84 -7.56 -3.02
CA GLY A 89 5.81 -8.49 -2.59
C GLY A 89 4.59 -8.48 -3.52
N TYR A 90 4.11 -7.30 -3.87
CA TYR A 90 2.95 -7.12 -4.74
C TYR A 90 3.20 -7.65 -6.17
N VAL A 91 4.34 -7.37 -6.78
CA VAL A 91 4.69 -7.86 -8.12
C VAL A 91 4.85 -9.38 -8.12
N PHE A 92 5.64 -9.93 -7.18
CA PHE A 92 5.85 -11.37 -7.11
C PHE A 92 4.60 -12.16 -6.73
N LEU A 93 3.64 -11.53 -6.06
CA LEU A 93 2.35 -12.14 -5.77
C LEU A 93 1.57 -12.53 -7.04
N PHE A 94 1.71 -11.76 -8.12
CA PHE A 94 1.10 -12.03 -9.42
C PHE A 94 2.08 -12.55 -10.49
N ALA A 95 3.26 -12.98 -10.05
CA ALA A 95 4.26 -13.56 -10.94
C ALA A 95 4.05 -15.05 -11.31
N PRO A 96 3.41 -15.91 -10.47
CA PRO A 96 3.24 -17.31 -10.83
C PRO A 96 2.52 -17.47 -12.16
N ARG A 97 3.01 -18.45 -12.96
CA ARG A 97 2.47 -18.81 -14.27
C ARG A 97 2.11 -20.29 -14.26
N GLN A 98 1.13 -20.65 -15.09
CA GLN A 98 0.71 -22.04 -15.20
C GLN A 98 1.82 -22.96 -15.72
N ASP A 99 2.71 -22.43 -16.57
CA ASP A 99 3.85 -23.15 -17.15
C ASP A 99 4.97 -23.46 -16.14
N TRP A 100 4.92 -22.92 -14.93
CA TRP A 100 5.89 -23.23 -13.86
C TRP A 100 5.64 -24.59 -13.19
N ASP A 101 4.50 -25.22 -13.48
CA ASP A 101 4.10 -26.56 -12.99
C ASP A 101 4.26 -26.71 -11.45
N MET A 102 3.92 -25.66 -10.71
CA MET A 102 4.05 -25.61 -9.26
C MET A 102 3.00 -26.50 -8.59
N SER A 103 3.41 -27.25 -7.57
CA SER A 103 2.47 -28.04 -6.76
C SER A 103 1.53 -27.14 -5.95
N GLN A 104 0.41 -27.68 -5.45
CA GLN A 104 -0.51 -26.96 -4.58
C GLN A 104 0.18 -26.38 -3.31
N ASN A 105 1.15 -27.11 -2.77
CA ASN A 105 1.92 -26.65 -1.62
C ASN A 105 2.86 -25.49 -1.99
N ASP A 106 3.53 -25.57 -3.14
CA ASP A 106 4.44 -24.52 -3.59
C ASP A 106 3.66 -23.22 -3.86
N LEU A 107 2.51 -23.31 -4.51
CA LEU A 107 1.61 -22.19 -4.77
C LEU A 107 1.09 -21.56 -3.45
N PHE A 108 0.71 -22.41 -2.49
CA PHE A 108 0.27 -21.95 -1.17
C PHE A 108 1.38 -21.21 -0.43
N VAL A 109 2.59 -21.77 -0.41
CA VAL A 109 3.75 -21.14 0.24
C VAL A 109 4.12 -19.84 -0.46
N TRP A 110 4.15 -19.83 -1.80
CA TRP A 110 4.39 -18.63 -2.60
C TRP A 110 3.39 -17.53 -2.29
N MET A 111 2.10 -17.84 -2.39
CA MET A 111 1.04 -16.87 -2.09
C MET A 111 1.16 -16.34 -0.67
N THR A 112 1.42 -17.22 0.31
CA THR A 112 1.54 -16.82 1.71
C THR A 112 2.71 -15.86 1.93
N ILE A 113 3.91 -16.22 1.42
CA ILE A 113 5.12 -15.42 1.58
C ILE A 113 4.92 -14.02 0.99
N PHE A 114 4.47 -13.92 -0.27
CA PHE A 114 4.37 -12.63 -0.95
C PHE A 114 3.16 -11.81 -0.49
N THR A 115 2.08 -12.45 -0.03
CA THR A 115 0.99 -11.74 0.65
C THR A 115 1.47 -11.13 1.97
N VAL A 116 2.17 -11.89 2.79
CA VAL A 116 2.75 -11.41 4.06
C VAL A 116 3.79 -10.32 3.81
N LEU A 117 4.68 -10.49 2.84
CA LEU A 117 5.70 -9.49 2.49
C LEU A 117 5.07 -8.16 2.07
N THR A 118 4.04 -8.20 1.21
CA THR A 118 3.30 -7.01 0.79
C THR A 118 2.65 -6.31 1.98
N ARG A 119 2.02 -7.07 2.88
CA ARG A 119 1.34 -6.54 4.06
C ARG A 119 2.32 -5.93 5.05
N ILE A 120 3.44 -6.59 5.34
CA ILE A 120 4.51 -6.01 6.18
C ILE A 120 5.02 -4.70 5.57
N GLY A 121 5.27 -4.65 4.24
CA GLY A 121 5.62 -3.42 3.56
C GLY A 121 4.57 -2.32 3.74
N MET A 122 3.28 -2.68 3.66
CA MET A 122 2.17 -1.74 3.92
C MET A 122 2.14 -1.27 5.36
N THR A 123 2.31 -2.15 6.34
CA THR A 123 2.35 -1.81 7.77
C THR A 123 3.50 -0.82 8.07
N LEU A 124 4.69 -1.05 7.48
CA LEU A 124 5.84 -0.15 7.60
C LEU A 124 5.56 1.27 7.07
N PHE A 125 4.67 1.42 6.10
CA PHE A 125 4.27 2.70 5.55
C PHE A 125 3.04 3.29 6.23
N ASP A 126 1.95 2.53 6.26
CA ASP A 126 0.61 3.03 6.59
C ASP A 126 0.46 3.43 8.06
N ILE A 127 1.03 2.63 8.98
CA ILE A 127 0.95 2.92 10.41
C ILE A 127 1.68 4.22 10.77
N PRO A 128 2.97 4.43 10.40
CA PRO A 128 3.65 5.70 10.65
C PRO A 128 2.99 6.89 9.93
N HIS A 129 2.49 6.69 8.71
CA HIS A 129 1.83 7.73 7.93
C HIS A 129 0.50 8.18 8.56
N ARG A 130 -0.34 7.25 9.03
CA ARG A 130 -1.59 7.58 9.77
C ARG A 130 -1.29 8.30 11.08
N ALA A 131 -0.32 7.81 11.82
CA ALA A 131 0.07 8.40 13.09
C ALA A 131 0.61 9.83 12.91
N PHE A 132 1.38 10.09 11.84
CA PHE A 132 1.81 11.44 11.46
C PHE A 132 0.61 12.39 11.24
N GLY A 133 -0.36 11.97 10.45
CA GLY A 133 -1.56 12.79 10.19
C GLY A 133 -2.38 13.09 11.45
N GLY A 134 -2.35 12.21 12.46
CA GLY A 134 -2.97 12.44 13.76
C GLY A 134 -2.30 13.52 14.59
N GLU A 135 -1.00 13.76 14.37
CA GLU A 135 -0.19 14.74 15.13
C GLU A 135 -0.09 16.11 14.47
N VAL A 136 -0.28 16.21 13.16
CA VAL A 136 -0.13 17.46 12.38
C VAL A 136 -1.03 18.59 12.86
N THR A 137 -2.18 18.30 13.44
CA THR A 137 -3.10 19.31 13.95
C THR A 137 -3.76 18.88 15.25
N LYS A 138 -3.84 19.83 16.20
CA LYS A 138 -4.59 19.66 17.45
C LYS A 138 -6.10 19.87 17.27
N ASN A 139 -6.52 20.48 16.16
CA ASN A 139 -7.92 20.75 15.87
C ASN A 139 -8.62 19.47 15.39
N TYR A 140 -9.60 19.00 16.16
CA TYR A 140 -10.35 17.80 15.87
C TYR A 140 -11.01 17.80 14.48
N LYS A 141 -11.66 18.92 14.10
CA LYS A 141 -12.32 19.03 12.78
C LYS A 141 -11.33 18.95 11.62
N GLU A 142 -10.17 19.61 11.75
CA GLU A 142 -9.12 19.54 10.73
C GLU A 142 -8.51 18.16 10.61
N ARG A 143 -8.31 17.46 11.72
CA ARG A 143 -7.81 16.09 11.74
C ARG A 143 -8.79 15.13 11.06
N THR A 144 -10.08 15.24 11.39
CA THR A 144 -11.12 14.44 10.74
C THR A 144 -11.16 14.71 9.24
N LEU A 145 -11.11 15.97 8.83
CA LEU A 145 -11.08 16.34 7.42
C LEU A 145 -9.85 15.79 6.69
N LEU A 146 -8.67 15.84 7.32
CA LEU A 146 -7.43 15.30 6.75
C LEU A 146 -7.54 13.78 6.54
N MET A 147 -8.08 13.06 7.52
CA MET A 147 -8.31 11.62 7.40
C MET A 147 -9.36 11.29 6.32
N SER A 148 -10.42 12.08 6.20
CA SER A 148 -11.42 11.90 5.14
C SER A 148 -10.81 12.09 3.74
N TRP A 149 -9.96 13.10 3.55
CA TRP A 149 -9.23 13.29 2.30
C TRP A 149 -8.33 12.08 1.98
N ARG A 150 -7.63 11.58 2.99
CA ARG A 150 -6.77 10.42 2.86
C ARG A 150 -7.56 9.18 2.41
N GLU A 151 -8.66 8.87 3.08
CA GLU A 151 -9.50 7.73 2.71
C GLU A 151 -10.12 7.91 1.31
N MET A 152 -10.59 9.10 0.96
CA MET A 152 -11.13 9.39 -0.37
C MET A 152 -10.08 9.14 -1.47
N VAL A 153 -8.85 9.64 -1.31
CA VAL A 153 -7.77 9.40 -2.29
C VAL A 153 -7.42 7.93 -2.38
N GLY A 154 -7.40 7.20 -1.26
CA GLY A 154 -7.20 5.75 -1.26
C GLY A 154 -8.27 5.02 -2.08
N TRP A 155 -9.55 5.31 -1.86
CA TRP A 155 -10.65 4.71 -2.63
C TRP A 155 -10.57 5.06 -4.12
N VAL A 156 -10.31 6.31 -4.44
CA VAL A 156 -10.14 6.74 -5.84
C VAL A 156 -8.97 5.99 -6.49
N ALA A 157 -7.85 5.81 -5.80
CA ALA A 157 -6.70 5.09 -6.32
C ALA A 157 -7.01 3.60 -6.55
N GLY A 158 -7.68 2.93 -5.61
CA GLY A 158 -8.11 1.54 -5.76
C GLY A 158 -9.05 1.36 -6.95
N LEU A 159 -10.12 2.15 -7.01
CA LEU A 159 -11.06 2.11 -8.13
C LEU A 159 -10.37 2.43 -9.48
N SER A 160 -9.48 3.42 -9.51
CA SER A 160 -8.71 3.73 -10.73
C SER A 160 -7.84 2.56 -11.17
N ASN A 161 -7.21 1.85 -10.24
CA ASN A 161 -6.44 0.65 -10.54
C ASN A 161 -7.33 -0.47 -11.09
N ALA A 162 -8.53 -0.67 -10.54
CA ALA A 162 -9.51 -1.62 -11.06
C ALA A 162 -9.99 -1.22 -12.47
N PHE A 163 -10.29 0.05 -12.71
CA PHE A 163 -10.67 0.55 -14.04
C PHE A 163 -9.55 0.36 -15.07
N LEU A 164 -8.30 0.62 -14.71
CA LEU A 164 -7.15 0.33 -15.56
C LEU A 164 -7.02 -1.17 -15.83
N GLY A 165 -7.24 -2.00 -14.80
CA GLY A 165 -7.29 -3.45 -14.94
C GLY A 165 -8.27 -3.89 -16.00
N TYR A 166 -9.55 -3.55 -15.85
CA TYR A 166 -10.61 -3.96 -16.78
C TYR A 166 -10.54 -3.26 -18.13
N GLY A 167 -10.14 -2.00 -18.19
CA GLY A 167 -10.11 -1.21 -19.42
C GLY A 167 -8.92 -1.49 -20.32
N ILE A 168 -7.79 -1.92 -19.75
CA ILE A 168 -6.54 -2.07 -20.51
C ILE A 168 -6.05 -3.53 -20.48
N PHE A 169 -5.85 -4.10 -19.29
CA PHE A 169 -5.19 -5.40 -19.14
C PHE A 169 -6.13 -6.57 -19.35
N PHE A 170 -7.35 -6.49 -18.83
CA PHE A 170 -8.37 -7.54 -18.92
C PHE A 170 -9.38 -7.28 -20.05
N ALA A 171 -8.93 -6.62 -21.12
CA ALA A 171 -9.75 -6.42 -22.30
C ALA A 171 -10.06 -7.77 -22.98
N SER A 172 -11.29 -7.91 -23.51
CA SER A 172 -11.70 -9.10 -24.25
C SER A 172 -10.87 -9.25 -25.52
N THR A 173 -10.37 -10.46 -25.74
CA THR A 173 -9.67 -10.84 -26.96
C THR A 173 -10.38 -12.03 -27.62
N PRO A 174 -10.17 -12.33 -28.90
CA PRO A 174 -10.76 -13.51 -29.55
C PRO A 174 -10.43 -14.82 -28.81
N GLU A 175 -9.26 -14.94 -28.22
CA GLU A 175 -8.80 -16.10 -27.47
C GLU A 175 -9.38 -16.14 -26.05
N TYR A 176 -9.51 -14.95 -25.41
CA TYR A 176 -10.06 -14.81 -24.07
C TYR A 176 -11.24 -13.81 -24.09
N PRO A 177 -12.48 -14.27 -24.39
CA PRO A 177 -13.66 -13.41 -24.36
C PRO A 177 -13.91 -12.76 -23.00
N GLN A 178 -13.56 -13.44 -21.93
CA GLN A 178 -13.44 -12.89 -20.60
C GLN A 178 -11.97 -12.57 -20.33
N GLY A 179 -11.54 -11.33 -20.59
CA GLY A 179 -10.14 -10.95 -20.55
C GLY A 179 -9.44 -11.20 -19.21
N GLN A 180 -10.17 -11.27 -18.09
CA GLN A 180 -9.63 -11.68 -16.80
C GLN A 180 -9.08 -13.12 -16.78
N LEU A 181 -9.54 -13.99 -17.69
CA LEU A 181 -9.04 -15.37 -17.82
C LEU A 181 -7.72 -15.45 -18.59
N ASN A 182 -7.24 -14.34 -19.14
CA ASN A 182 -5.92 -14.27 -19.78
C ASN A 182 -4.82 -14.28 -18.73
N PRO A 183 -4.00 -15.35 -18.61
CA PRO A 183 -2.95 -15.43 -17.60
C PRO A 183 -1.86 -14.36 -17.77
N ASP A 184 -1.57 -13.96 -19.01
CA ASP A 184 -0.51 -13.01 -19.31
C ASP A 184 -0.85 -11.55 -18.96
N ALA A 185 -2.12 -11.27 -18.71
CA ALA A 185 -2.59 -9.92 -18.34
C ALA A 185 -2.27 -9.54 -16.88
N TRP A 186 -2.09 -10.52 -15.99
CA TRP A 186 -1.99 -10.28 -14.55
C TRP A 186 -0.66 -9.69 -14.11
N PHE A 187 0.44 -10.16 -14.68
CA PHE A 187 1.76 -9.65 -14.33
C PHE A 187 1.95 -8.18 -14.74
N PRO A 188 1.63 -7.74 -15.98
CA PRO A 188 1.68 -6.33 -16.36
C PRO A 188 0.74 -5.45 -15.51
N PHE A 189 -0.45 -5.95 -15.17
CA PHE A 189 -1.38 -5.26 -14.26
C PHE A 189 -0.72 -5.04 -12.89
N ALA A 190 -0.12 -6.05 -12.30
CA ALA A 190 0.56 -5.96 -11.02
C ALA A 190 1.76 -5.01 -11.06
N VAL A 191 2.57 -5.06 -12.12
CA VAL A 191 3.71 -4.14 -12.31
C VAL A 191 3.23 -2.69 -12.37
N THR A 192 2.13 -2.43 -13.09
CA THR A 192 1.56 -1.07 -13.17
C THR A 192 1.08 -0.58 -11.81
N GLY A 193 0.37 -1.41 -11.05
CA GLY A 193 -0.05 -1.09 -9.68
C GLY A 193 1.15 -0.80 -8.76
N ALA A 194 2.21 -1.61 -8.86
CA ALA A 194 3.44 -1.41 -8.08
C ALA A 194 4.14 -0.09 -8.44
N ILE A 195 4.16 0.30 -9.71
CA ILE A 195 4.73 1.60 -10.14
C ILE A 195 3.98 2.76 -9.48
N PHE A 196 2.65 2.74 -9.47
CA PHE A 196 1.86 3.76 -8.78
C PHE A 196 2.12 3.77 -7.27
N MET A 197 2.25 2.60 -6.64
CA MET A 197 2.64 2.51 -5.23
C MET A 197 4.01 3.14 -4.97
N ILE A 198 5.02 2.81 -5.80
CA ILE A 198 6.38 3.35 -5.66
C ILE A 198 6.39 4.86 -5.85
N LEU A 199 5.70 5.39 -6.85
CA LEU A 199 5.70 6.83 -7.15
C LEU A 199 5.00 7.65 -6.07
N SER A 200 3.98 7.10 -5.40
CA SER A 200 3.22 7.82 -4.38
C SER A 200 3.98 8.01 -3.06
N VAL A 201 4.89 7.09 -2.70
CA VAL A 201 5.66 7.14 -1.44
C VAL A 201 6.59 8.35 -1.38
N PRO A 202 7.49 8.60 -2.37
CA PRO A 202 8.37 9.77 -2.36
C PRO A 202 7.60 11.09 -2.41
N VAL A 203 6.50 11.16 -3.16
CA VAL A 203 5.67 12.36 -3.24
C VAL A 203 5.12 12.73 -1.88
N SER A 204 4.50 11.78 -1.18
CA SER A 204 4.01 12.01 0.17
C SER A 204 5.16 12.36 1.14
N TYR A 205 6.26 11.61 1.09
CA TYR A 205 7.41 11.81 1.97
C TYR A 205 8.03 13.20 1.85
N THR A 206 8.33 13.68 0.63
CA THR A 206 9.00 14.96 0.42
C THR A 206 8.17 16.13 0.95
N HIS A 207 6.87 16.08 0.76
CA HIS A 207 5.98 17.13 1.23
C HIS A 207 5.78 17.11 2.76
N LEU A 208 5.76 15.93 3.37
CA LEU A 208 5.69 15.80 4.83
C LEU A 208 6.95 16.35 5.50
N ARG A 209 8.13 16.01 4.98
CA ARG A 209 9.41 16.52 5.49
C ARG A 209 9.55 18.03 5.34
N ALA A 210 9.11 18.59 4.22
CA ALA A 210 9.12 20.04 4.01
C ALA A 210 8.24 20.79 5.02
N HIS A 211 7.14 20.18 5.47
CA HIS A 211 6.26 20.76 6.49
C HIS A 211 6.92 20.73 7.88
N GLU A 212 7.49 19.62 8.30
CA GLU A 212 8.23 19.51 9.59
C GLU A 212 9.39 20.53 9.66
N THR A 213 10.17 20.64 8.60
CA THR A 213 11.30 21.59 8.56
C THR A 213 10.81 23.04 8.69
N ARG A 214 9.66 23.39 8.13
CA ARG A 214 9.07 24.72 8.29
C ARG A 214 8.62 24.99 9.72
N GLU A 215 7.97 24.04 10.36
CA GLU A 215 7.54 24.18 11.77
C GLU A 215 8.75 24.33 12.70
N ASP A 216 9.78 23.51 12.53
CA ASP A 216 11.03 23.59 13.30
C ASP A 216 11.73 24.95 13.13
N LEU A 217 11.79 25.49 11.91
CA LEU A 217 12.35 26.83 11.67
C LEU A 217 11.54 27.94 12.34
N VAL A 218 10.23 27.87 12.29
CA VAL A 218 9.34 28.85 12.97
C VAL A 218 9.56 28.78 14.48
N TRP A 219 9.65 27.59 15.07
CA TRP A 219 9.92 27.43 16.50
C TRP A 219 11.29 27.99 16.90
N ARG A 220 12.35 27.76 16.15
CA ARG A 220 13.70 28.33 16.40
C ARG A 220 13.67 29.86 16.37
N LEU A 221 13.07 30.45 15.33
CA LEU A 221 12.92 31.89 15.20
C LEU A 221 12.09 32.54 16.33
N LEU A 222 11.11 31.82 16.89
CA LEU A 222 10.33 32.28 18.03
C LEU A 222 11.11 32.19 19.35
N LEU A 223 12.01 31.21 19.48
CA LEU A 223 12.90 31.07 20.65
C LEU A 223 14.03 32.09 20.65
N GLU A 224 14.55 32.47 19.47
CA GLU A 224 15.60 33.49 19.32
C GLU A 224 15.10 34.92 19.57
N LYS A 225 13.77 35.15 19.56
CA LYS A 225 13.15 36.45 19.85
C LYS A 225 12.78 36.66 21.33
N LYS A 226 13.06 35.69 22.19
CA LYS A 226 12.95 35.78 23.65
C LYS A 226 14.29 35.98 24.32
#